data_3b66a043d5a515e96f48b234b559e71e
#
_entry.id   3b66a043d5a515e96f48b234b559e71e
#
_cell.length_a   1.000
_cell.length_b   1.000
_cell.length_c   1.000
_cell.angle_alpha   90.00
_cell.angle_beta   90.00
_cell.angle_gamma   90.00
#
_symmetry.space_group_name_H-M   'P 1'
#
loop_
_entity.id
_entity.type
_entity.pdbx_description
1 polymer ?
#
loop_
_entity_poly.entity_id
_entity_poly.type
_entity_poly.pdbx_seq_one_letter_code
_entity_poly.pdbx_strand_id
1 'polypeptide(L)'
;GFQPMIAQSALRQQFVNSSVQEARPWTFWYWMFGAVTPEGITADLEAMHRVGLGGAYLMPIKGVEQGPQYEGKAQQLTPEWWRMVTHSMKEADRLGMQLGMHICDGFALAGGPWMTPEESMQKVVWSDTIVNGGNIRNLTLPMPEALDGYYEDIVTYAIPLERQPEDTSLKPKVTFGNLKSAVIKDESKAVNRDEKGVFRSSYPCWIQYEYAEPVTCSNVEIILGGNNYQAHRLKVLASEDGRTFKTVKQLVPARQGWQNTDFQSTHAIPPVTARYFRFEWTPVGSEPGSEDLDAAKWKPNLKINDIVLHTAPRIHQWEGKAGLVWRVATATTST
;
A
#
# COMPACT_ATOMS: atom_id res chain seq x y z
N GLY A 1 11.64 12.05 -58.96
CA GLY A 1 10.84 11.26 -58.00
C GLY A 1 11.58 10.13 -57.31
N PHE A 2 12.89 10.26 -56.94
CA PHE A 2 13.65 9.15 -56.28
C PHE A 2 14.30 9.53 -54.95
N GLN A 3 13.89 10.62 -54.30
CA GLN A 3 14.50 11.03 -53.03
C GLN A 3 13.95 10.37 -51.76
N PRO A 4 12.70 9.87 -51.64
CA PRO A 4 12.22 9.36 -50.34
C PRO A 4 12.82 8.01 -49.91
N MET A 5 13.27 7.16 -50.82
CA MET A 5 13.75 5.82 -50.51
C MET A 5 15.20 5.81 -49.94
N ILE A 6 16.03 6.75 -50.37
CA ILE A 6 17.43 6.87 -49.86
C ILE A 6 17.42 7.46 -48.47
N ALA A 7 16.58 8.45 -48.22
CA ALA A 7 16.40 9.05 -46.90
C ALA A 7 15.88 8.05 -45.85
N GLN A 8 14.91 7.19 -46.22
CA GLN A 8 14.41 6.13 -45.36
C GLN A 8 15.46 5.06 -45.01
N SER A 9 16.30 4.70 -45.98
CA SER A 9 17.37 3.72 -45.74
C SER A 9 18.48 4.29 -44.82
N ALA A 10 18.84 5.57 -44.99
CA ALA A 10 19.80 6.26 -44.14
C ALA A 10 19.28 6.42 -42.69
N LEU A 11 18.02 6.83 -42.53
CA LEU A 11 17.37 6.94 -41.23
C LEU A 11 17.27 5.58 -40.51
N ARG A 12 16.91 4.53 -41.25
CA ARG A 12 16.86 3.17 -40.74
C ARG A 12 18.26 2.67 -40.29
N GLN A 13 19.31 2.95 -41.09
CA GLN A 13 20.68 2.59 -40.71
C GLN A 13 21.13 3.36 -39.47
N GLN A 14 20.81 4.65 -39.37
CA GLN A 14 21.14 5.46 -38.19
C GLN A 14 20.39 4.97 -36.94
N PHE A 15 19.13 4.55 -37.10
CA PHE A 15 18.33 3.99 -36.01
C PHE A 15 18.88 2.63 -35.50
N VAL A 16 19.25 1.74 -36.44
CA VAL A 16 19.77 0.40 -36.11
C VAL A 16 21.23 0.47 -35.60
N ASN A 17 22.03 1.39 -36.10
CA ASN A 17 23.44 1.56 -35.74
C ASN A 17 23.66 2.87 -34.98
N SER A 18 22.77 3.20 -34.06
CA SER A 18 22.91 4.39 -33.22
C SER A 18 24.21 4.29 -32.41
N SER A 19 25.21 5.01 -32.81
CA SER A 19 26.50 5.17 -32.08
C SER A 19 26.50 6.41 -31.18
N VAL A 20 25.39 7.15 -31.15
CA VAL A 20 25.27 8.40 -30.39
C VAL A 20 25.19 8.07 -28.90
N GLN A 21 26.14 8.56 -28.14
CA GLN A 21 26.29 8.31 -26.71
C GLN A 21 25.00 8.65 -25.95
N GLU A 22 24.32 9.74 -26.31
CA GLU A 22 23.08 10.21 -25.70
C GLU A 22 21.90 9.26 -25.91
N ALA A 23 21.95 8.40 -26.94
CA ALA A 23 20.92 7.43 -27.23
C ALA A 23 21.16 6.06 -26.58
N ARG A 24 22.30 5.86 -25.93
CA ARG A 24 22.59 4.61 -25.25
C ARG A 24 21.78 4.49 -23.96
N PRO A 25 21.21 3.31 -23.66
CA PRO A 25 20.45 3.11 -22.42
C PRO A 25 21.35 3.18 -21.20
N TRP A 26 20.75 3.54 -20.07
CA TRP A 26 21.38 3.52 -18.77
C TRP A 26 20.73 2.44 -17.90
N THR A 27 21.45 2.00 -16.87
CA THR A 27 20.93 1.05 -15.89
C THR A 27 21.13 1.53 -14.47
N PHE A 28 20.28 1.07 -13.55
CA PHE A 28 20.58 1.16 -12.13
C PHE A 28 21.71 0.18 -11.80
N TRP A 29 22.63 0.65 -10.95
CA TRP A 29 23.77 -0.13 -10.49
C TRP A 29 23.78 -0.15 -8.97
N TYR A 30 23.24 -1.23 -8.42
CA TYR A 30 23.03 -1.36 -6.99
C TYR A 30 24.30 -1.79 -6.27
N TRP A 31 24.71 -0.98 -5.30
CA TRP A 31 25.77 -1.35 -4.36
C TRP A 31 25.10 -1.83 -3.07
N MET A 32 24.89 -3.14 -2.97
CA MET A 32 24.21 -3.75 -1.84
C MET A 32 25.15 -3.88 -0.65
N PHE A 33 24.76 -3.32 0.48
CA PHE A 33 25.42 -3.49 1.79
C PHE A 33 26.90 -3.07 1.84
N GLY A 34 27.35 -2.27 0.93
CA GLY A 34 28.77 -1.88 0.81
C GLY A 34 29.70 -3.00 0.30
N ALA A 35 29.16 -4.10 -0.21
CA ALA A 35 29.91 -5.25 -0.73
C ALA A 35 30.46 -4.98 -2.13
N VAL A 36 31.40 -4.03 -2.24
CA VAL A 36 32.04 -3.64 -3.49
C VAL A 36 33.56 -3.64 -3.37
N THR A 37 34.25 -4.02 -4.44
CA THR A 37 35.68 -4.00 -4.56
C THR A 37 36.10 -3.29 -5.86
N PRO A 38 37.33 -2.77 -5.97
CA PRO A 38 37.80 -2.15 -7.20
C PRO A 38 37.71 -3.09 -8.42
N GLU A 39 38.07 -4.36 -8.24
CA GLU A 39 38.01 -5.38 -9.28
C GLU A 39 36.58 -5.66 -9.73
N GLY A 40 35.63 -5.78 -8.79
CA GLY A 40 34.22 -5.96 -9.07
C GLY A 40 33.61 -4.76 -9.80
N ILE A 41 33.94 -3.55 -9.36
CA ILE A 41 33.53 -2.29 -10.01
C ILE A 41 34.00 -2.24 -11.46
N THR A 42 35.27 -2.53 -11.68
CA THR A 42 35.84 -2.56 -13.03
C THR A 42 35.15 -3.61 -13.90
N ALA A 43 34.97 -4.82 -13.39
CA ALA A 43 34.33 -5.91 -14.14
C ALA A 43 32.85 -5.57 -14.51
N ASP A 44 32.11 -4.97 -13.60
CA ASP A 44 30.73 -4.54 -13.84
C ASP A 44 30.64 -3.48 -14.94
N LEU A 45 31.46 -2.42 -14.84
CA LEU A 45 31.45 -1.33 -15.82
C LEU A 45 31.90 -1.80 -17.19
N GLU A 46 32.93 -2.68 -17.28
CA GLU A 46 33.33 -3.31 -18.53
C GLU A 46 32.22 -4.19 -19.13
N ALA A 47 31.49 -4.92 -18.30
CA ALA A 47 30.34 -5.70 -18.77
C ALA A 47 29.23 -4.81 -19.32
N MET A 48 28.91 -3.73 -18.62
CA MET A 48 27.93 -2.73 -19.07
C MET A 48 28.35 -2.08 -20.40
N HIS A 49 29.61 -1.71 -20.52
CA HIS A 49 30.17 -1.14 -21.76
C HIS A 49 30.07 -2.14 -22.93
N ARG A 50 30.44 -3.42 -22.72
CA ARG A 50 30.38 -4.46 -23.77
C ARG A 50 28.97 -4.67 -24.32
N VAL A 51 27.93 -4.53 -23.50
CA VAL A 51 26.52 -4.66 -23.95
C VAL A 51 25.93 -3.35 -24.49
N GLY A 52 26.74 -2.29 -24.57
CA GLY A 52 26.35 -1.03 -25.20
C GLY A 52 25.63 -0.04 -24.28
N LEU A 53 25.72 -0.18 -22.95
CA LEU A 53 25.20 0.83 -22.04
C LEU A 53 26.04 2.11 -22.11
N GLY A 54 25.35 3.26 -22.09
CA GLY A 54 25.94 4.58 -22.11
C GLY A 54 26.29 5.13 -20.73
N GLY A 55 25.70 4.57 -19.70
CA GLY A 55 25.93 5.00 -18.33
C GLY A 55 25.24 4.12 -17.28
N ALA A 56 25.53 4.45 -16.04
CA ALA A 56 24.94 3.78 -14.89
C ALA A 56 24.55 4.78 -13.78
N TYR A 57 23.48 4.48 -13.06
CA TYR A 57 23.14 5.17 -11.82
C TYR A 57 23.61 4.33 -10.63
N LEU A 58 24.72 4.74 -10.00
CA LEU A 58 25.18 4.15 -8.77
C LEU A 58 24.16 4.39 -7.68
N MET A 59 23.58 3.33 -7.14
CA MET A 59 22.57 3.37 -6.10
C MET A 59 23.04 2.54 -4.90
N PRO A 60 23.54 3.19 -3.83
CA PRO A 60 23.91 2.49 -2.62
C PRO A 60 22.67 2.06 -1.86
N ILE A 61 22.68 0.83 -1.37
CA ILE A 61 21.62 0.26 -0.54
C ILE A 61 22.24 -0.33 0.71
N LYS A 62 22.01 0.32 1.85
CA LYS A 62 22.53 -0.12 3.14
C LYS A 62 21.92 -1.46 3.59
N GLY A 63 20.64 -1.70 3.24
CA GLY A 63 19.92 -2.90 3.62
C GLY A 63 19.31 -2.81 5.01
N VAL A 64 18.66 -3.90 5.41
CA VAL A 64 18.09 -4.09 6.75
C VAL A 64 19.06 -4.86 7.63
N GLU A 65 19.02 -4.64 8.94
CA GLU A 65 19.93 -5.29 9.92
C GLU A 65 19.89 -6.82 9.87
N GLN A 66 18.77 -7.39 9.41
CA GLN A 66 18.56 -8.84 9.30
C GLN A 66 18.77 -9.38 7.88
N GLY A 67 19.31 -8.58 6.97
CA GLY A 67 19.63 -8.99 5.62
C GLY A 67 20.81 -9.98 5.55
N PRO A 68 21.11 -10.52 4.32
CA PRO A 68 22.27 -11.35 4.14
C PRO A 68 23.54 -10.64 4.61
N GLN A 69 24.35 -11.31 5.40
CA GLN A 69 25.61 -10.78 5.89
C GLN A 69 26.63 -10.89 4.75
N TYR A 70 26.83 -9.81 4.02
CA TYR A 70 27.94 -9.68 3.10
C TYR A 70 29.09 -8.98 3.84
N GLU A 71 30.29 -9.49 3.71
CA GLU A 71 31.48 -8.78 4.17
C GLU A 71 31.76 -7.57 3.26
N GLY A 72 30.95 -6.54 3.41
CA GLY A 72 31.15 -5.26 2.72
C GLY A 72 32.04 -4.36 3.58
N LYS A 73 33.13 -3.85 3.00
CA LYS A 73 34.05 -2.92 3.67
C LYS A 73 33.75 -1.46 3.34
N ALA A 74 33.02 -1.19 2.27
CA ALA A 74 32.73 0.14 1.77
C ALA A 74 31.36 0.64 2.23
N GLN A 75 31.18 0.80 3.54
CA GLN A 75 29.96 1.38 4.07
C GLN A 75 29.76 2.81 3.57
N GLN A 76 28.55 3.16 3.23
CA GLN A 76 28.17 4.45 2.66
C GLN A 76 28.71 5.61 3.51
N LEU A 77 29.23 6.64 2.85
CA LEU A 77 29.84 7.86 3.40
C LEU A 77 31.15 7.66 4.17
N THR A 78 31.71 6.43 4.27
CA THR A 78 33.04 6.22 4.82
C THR A 78 34.15 6.59 3.83
N PRO A 79 35.39 6.83 4.29
CA PRO A 79 36.52 7.05 3.39
C PRO A 79 36.70 5.93 2.36
N GLU A 80 36.47 4.68 2.75
CA GLU A 80 36.51 3.53 1.86
C GLU A 80 35.47 3.62 0.75
N TRP A 81 34.25 3.99 1.11
CA TRP A 81 33.17 4.17 0.15
C TRP A 81 33.52 5.26 -0.90
N TRP A 82 34.07 6.38 -0.45
CA TRP A 82 34.49 7.46 -1.35
C TRP A 82 35.65 7.05 -2.26
N ARG A 83 36.51 6.16 -1.80
CA ARG A 83 37.54 5.57 -2.67
C ARG A 83 36.94 4.70 -3.77
N MET A 84 35.91 3.90 -3.44
CA MET A 84 35.18 3.09 -4.42
C MET A 84 34.41 3.98 -5.42
N VAL A 85 33.76 5.02 -4.97
CA VAL A 85 33.10 6.01 -5.85
C VAL A 85 34.11 6.65 -6.80
N THR A 86 35.23 7.09 -6.26
CA THR A 86 36.33 7.68 -7.09
C THR A 86 36.86 6.69 -8.11
N HIS A 87 37.03 5.42 -7.74
CA HIS A 87 37.43 4.36 -8.66
C HIS A 87 36.40 4.15 -9.76
N SER A 88 35.12 4.12 -9.41
CA SER A 88 34.02 4.00 -10.38
C SER A 88 34.00 5.15 -11.39
N MET A 89 34.23 6.37 -10.94
CA MET A 89 34.30 7.54 -11.82
C MET A 89 35.44 7.42 -12.82
N LYS A 90 36.64 6.98 -12.37
CA LYS A 90 37.79 6.78 -13.23
C LYS A 90 37.57 5.66 -14.27
N GLU A 91 36.96 4.56 -13.85
CA GLU A 91 36.66 3.45 -14.74
C GLU A 91 35.57 3.80 -15.75
N ALA A 92 34.51 4.53 -15.33
CA ALA A 92 33.50 5.03 -16.25
C ALA A 92 34.09 5.97 -17.30
N ASP A 93 34.97 6.90 -16.87
CA ASP A 93 35.68 7.80 -17.78
C ASP A 93 36.58 7.03 -18.77
N ARG A 94 37.38 6.06 -18.28
CA ARG A 94 38.20 5.17 -19.13
C ARG A 94 37.38 4.46 -20.23
N LEU A 95 36.15 4.08 -19.93
CA LEU A 95 35.24 3.39 -20.84
C LEU A 95 34.36 4.33 -21.68
N GLY A 96 34.45 5.64 -21.50
CA GLY A 96 33.59 6.62 -22.15
C GLY A 96 32.13 6.49 -21.72
N MET A 97 31.89 5.99 -20.53
CA MET A 97 30.55 5.87 -19.91
C MET A 97 30.26 7.05 -19.00
N GLN A 98 29.00 7.36 -18.82
CA GLN A 98 28.54 8.34 -17.84
C GLN A 98 28.17 7.65 -16.53
N LEU A 99 28.43 8.32 -15.41
CA LEU A 99 28.08 7.83 -14.09
C LEU A 99 27.23 8.87 -13.38
N GLY A 100 25.99 8.51 -13.03
CA GLY A 100 25.16 9.24 -12.10
C GLY A 100 25.24 8.60 -10.73
N MET A 101 25.02 9.39 -9.66
CA MET A 101 24.98 8.85 -8.31
C MET A 101 23.67 9.23 -7.65
N HIS A 102 23.02 8.27 -7.03
CA HIS A 102 21.88 8.49 -6.17
C HIS A 102 22.36 9.02 -4.82
N ILE A 103 21.77 10.12 -4.37
CA ILE A 103 22.24 10.85 -3.17
C ILE A 103 21.59 10.37 -1.86
N CYS A 104 20.93 9.23 -1.88
CA CYS A 104 20.26 8.67 -0.71
C CYS A 104 20.55 7.16 -0.60
N ASP A 105 20.05 6.54 0.48
CA ASP A 105 20.10 5.10 0.70
C ASP A 105 18.88 4.43 0.03
N GLY A 106 19.12 3.60 -0.96
CA GLY A 106 18.07 2.96 -1.73
C GLY A 106 17.13 3.97 -2.39
N PHE A 107 15.84 3.82 -2.16
CA PHE A 107 14.79 4.69 -2.72
C PHE A 107 14.34 5.80 -1.77
N ALA A 108 14.95 5.91 -0.60
CA ALA A 108 14.60 6.92 0.39
C ALA A 108 15.27 8.25 0.06
N LEU A 109 14.48 9.30 -0.18
CA LEU A 109 14.95 10.66 -0.43
C LEU A 109 14.91 11.55 0.81
N ALA A 110 14.65 10.99 1.96
CA ALA A 110 14.31 11.72 3.17
C ALA A 110 15.39 11.61 4.24
N GLY A 111 16.31 12.54 4.26
CA GLY A 111 17.25 12.71 5.36
C GLY A 111 18.27 11.59 5.54
N GLY A 112 18.79 11.46 6.75
CA GLY A 112 19.81 10.49 7.12
C GLY A 112 19.83 10.29 8.64
N PRO A 113 20.85 9.61 9.19
CA PRO A 113 20.90 9.24 10.61
C PRO A 113 20.99 10.44 11.58
N TRP A 114 21.14 11.64 11.05
CA TRP A 114 21.12 12.89 11.84
C TRP A 114 19.71 13.48 12.02
N MET A 115 18.69 12.94 11.31
CA MET A 115 17.31 13.41 11.45
C MET A 115 16.76 12.98 12.81
N THR A 116 16.22 13.94 13.52
CA THR A 116 15.52 13.69 14.79
C THR A 116 14.03 13.40 14.55
N PRO A 117 13.31 12.81 15.49
CA PRO A 117 11.86 12.64 15.37
C PRO A 117 11.10 13.96 15.09
N GLU A 118 11.56 15.07 15.68
CA GLU A 118 10.98 16.42 15.49
C GLU A 118 11.14 16.92 14.04
N GLU A 119 12.23 16.55 13.39
CA GLU A 119 12.56 16.97 12.02
C GLU A 119 11.99 16.03 10.95
N SER A 120 11.46 14.87 11.37
CA SER A 120 10.87 13.92 10.45
C SER A 120 9.45 14.30 10.06
N MET A 121 8.91 13.61 9.06
CA MET A 121 7.54 13.80 8.61
C MET A 121 6.56 13.48 9.74
N GLN A 122 5.70 14.42 10.07
CA GLN A 122 4.74 14.33 11.15
C GLN A 122 3.42 13.70 10.70
N LYS A 123 2.74 13.06 11.61
CA LYS A 123 1.42 12.45 11.43
C LYS A 123 0.51 12.86 12.58
N VAL A 124 -0.70 13.27 12.27
CA VAL A 124 -1.72 13.49 13.29
C VAL A 124 -2.18 12.14 13.84
N VAL A 125 -2.07 11.99 15.15
CA VAL A 125 -2.57 10.84 15.89
C VAL A 125 -3.53 11.33 16.98
N TRP A 126 -4.34 10.45 17.52
CA TRP A 126 -5.27 10.80 18.60
C TRP A 126 -5.48 9.60 19.51
N SER A 127 -5.96 9.90 20.71
CA SER A 127 -6.58 8.96 21.62
C SER A 127 -7.91 9.51 22.07
N ASP A 128 -8.81 8.64 22.47
CA ASP A 128 -10.09 9.03 23.04
C ASP A 128 -10.43 8.18 24.26
N THR A 129 -11.25 8.74 25.12
CA THR A 129 -11.80 8.02 26.27
C THR A 129 -13.19 8.56 26.59
N ILE A 130 -14.05 7.68 27.04
CA ILE A 130 -15.41 8.03 27.46
C ILE A 130 -15.40 8.21 28.98
N VAL A 131 -15.90 9.35 29.43
CA VAL A 131 -16.02 9.66 30.84
C VAL A 131 -17.45 10.02 31.19
N ASN A 132 -17.88 9.66 32.39
CA ASN A 132 -19.18 10.09 32.90
C ASN A 132 -19.17 11.60 33.13
N GLY A 133 -20.24 12.27 32.74
CA GLY A 133 -20.42 13.68 32.97
C GLY A 133 -20.40 14.05 34.47
N GLY A 134 -20.16 15.31 34.76
CA GLY A 134 -20.08 15.85 36.12
C GLY A 134 -18.84 16.71 36.33
N ASN A 135 -18.42 16.83 37.58
CA ASN A 135 -17.21 17.60 37.92
C ASN A 135 -15.97 16.75 37.73
N ILE A 136 -15.38 16.80 36.53
CA ILE A 136 -14.17 16.06 36.18
C ILE A 136 -12.95 16.89 36.55
N ARG A 137 -12.10 16.36 37.40
CA ARG A 137 -10.83 16.99 37.80
C ARG A 137 -9.68 16.03 37.61
N ASN A 138 -8.54 16.54 37.09
CA ASN A 138 -7.29 15.78 36.95
C ASN A 138 -7.44 14.52 36.07
N LEU A 139 -8.21 14.62 34.98
CA LEU A 139 -8.30 13.54 34.01
C LEU A 139 -7.01 13.50 33.19
N THR A 140 -6.32 12.37 33.22
CA THR A 140 -5.21 12.07 32.32
C THR A 140 -5.76 11.26 31.15
N LEU A 141 -5.60 11.76 29.95
CA LEU A 141 -5.96 11.04 28.73
C LEU A 141 -4.89 10.00 28.37
N PRO A 142 -5.28 8.89 27.73
CA PRO A 142 -4.31 7.95 27.19
C PRO A 142 -3.43 8.66 26.14
N MET A 143 -2.12 8.44 26.21
CA MET A 143 -1.21 8.95 25.21
C MET A 143 -1.41 8.18 23.90
N PRO A 144 -1.51 8.83 22.73
CA PRO A 144 -1.51 8.16 21.45
C PRO A 144 -0.20 7.44 21.18
N GLU A 145 -0.21 6.51 20.23
CA GLU A 145 1.02 5.85 19.80
C GLU A 145 2.00 6.88 19.23
N ALA A 146 3.20 6.89 19.78
CA ALA A 146 4.28 7.79 19.37
C ALA A 146 5.48 6.97 18.91
N LEU A 147 6.04 7.33 17.76
CA LEU A 147 7.26 6.71 17.23
C LEU A 147 8.48 7.39 17.86
N ASP A 148 9.46 6.60 18.31
CA ASP A 148 10.69 7.07 18.94
C ASP A 148 10.47 8.04 20.12
N GLY A 149 9.30 7.96 20.76
CA GLY A 149 8.94 8.75 21.92
C GLY A 149 8.62 10.22 21.66
N TYR A 150 8.61 10.66 20.40
CA TYR A 150 8.22 12.02 20.05
C TYR A 150 6.70 12.17 19.97
N TYR A 151 6.19 13.15 20.70
CA TYR A 151 4.77 13.50 20.74
C TYR A 151 4.58 14.96 21.12
N GLU A 152 3.70 15.65 20.44
CA GLU A 152 3.32 17.03 20.75
C GLU A 152 1.79 17.16 20.74
N ASP A 153 1.25 17.73 21.83
CA ASP A 153 -0.18 17.98 21.96
C ASP A 153 -0.60 19.13 21.02
N ILE A 154 -1.58 18.85 20.15
CA ILE A 154 -2.18 19.89 19.28
C ILE A 154 -3.39 20.49 19.98
N VAL A 155 -4.35 19.62 20.39
CA VAL A 155 -5.62 20.06 20.98
C VAL A 155 -6.31 18.89 21.69
N THR A 156 -7.04 19.21 22.75
CA THR A 156 -7.96 18.26 23.42
C THR A 156 -9.40 18.78 23.28
N TYR A 157 -10.30 17.90 22.88
CA TYR A 157 -11.72 18.20 22.78
C TYR A 157 -12.53 17.44 23.84
N ALA A 158 -13.51 18.11 24.43
CA ALA A 158 -14.59 17.45 25.17
C ALA A 158 -15.85 17.46 24.32
N ILE A 159 -16.32 16.30 23.93
CA ILE A 159 -17.48 16.16 23.04
C ILE A 159 -18.61 15.51 23.82
N PRO A 160 -19.78 16.19 24.00
CA PRO A 160 -20.93 15.56 24.59
C PRO A 160 -21.41 14.36 23.75
N LEU A 161 -21.57 13.19 24.35
CA LEU A 161 -22.14 12.05 23.70
C LEU A 161 -23.68 12.14 23.80
N GLU A 162 -24.33 12.38 22.68
CA GLU A 162 -25.78 12.40 22.59
C GLU A 162 -26.39 10.99 22.57
N ARG A 163 -25.59 9.96 22.37
CA ARG A 163 -26.02 8.57 22.23
C ARG A 163 -25.14 7.64 23.07
N GLN A 164 -25.74 6.52 23.47
CA GLN A 164 -24.98 5.44 24.10
C GLN A 164 -23.85 4.94 23.17
N PRO A 165 -22.70 4.54 23.73
CA PRO A 165 -21.68 3.87 22.95
C PRO A 165 -22.25 2.71 22.14
N GLU A 166 -21.61 2.39 21.02
CA GLU A 166 -22.00 1.22 20.24
C GLU A 166 -22.01 -0.04 21.08
N ASP A 167 -23.05 -0.84 20.91
CA ASP A 167 -23.10 -2.15 21.53
C ASP A 167 -22.17 -3.12 20.77
N THR A 168 -20.95 -3.24 21.26
CA THR A 168 -19.95 -4.16 20.73
C THR A 168 -20.19 -5.62 21.13
N SER A 169 -21.22 -5.88 21.96
CA SER A 169 -21.56 -7.23 22.41
C SER A 169 -22.30 -8.05 21.35
N LEU A 170 -22.88 -7.40 20.33
CA LEU A 170 -23.64 -8.04 19.28
C LEU A 170 -22.73 -8.82 18.33
N LYS A 171 -22.55 -10.11 18.60
CA LYS A 171 -21.77 -10.99 17.72
C LYS A 171 -22.69 -11.71 16.73
N PRO A 172 -22.49 -11.54 15.42
CA PRO A 172 -23.26 -12.26 14.43
C PRO A 172 -22.80 -13.72 14.31
N LYS A 173 -23.72 -14.60 13.91
CA LYS A 173 -23.35 -15.88 13.33
C LYS A 173 -22.87 -15.62 11.91
N VAL A 174 -21.66 -16.07 11.59
CA VAL A 174 -21.03 -15.85 10.28
C VAL A 174 -21.12 -17.10 9.44
N THR A 175 -21.63 -16.96 8.22
CA THR A 175 -21.64 -18.00 7.18
C THR A 175 -21.08 -17.43 5.88
N PHE A 176 -20.60 -18.28 5.00
CA PHE A 176 -20.03 -17.87 3.72
C PHE A 176 -20.19 -18.96 2.68
N GLY A 177 -20.10 -18.60 1.41
CA GLY A 177 -20.16 -19.51 0.30
C GLY A 177 -19.84 -18.84 -1.04
N ASN A 178 -19.65 -19.64 -2.06
CA ASN A 178 -19.48 -19.10 -3.40
C ASN A 178 -20.85 -18.72 -4.02
N LEU A 179 -20.85 -17.69 -4.85
CA LEU A 179 -22.04 -17.32 -5.63
C LEU A 179 -22.37 -18.42 -6.62
N LYS A 180 -23.66 -18.64 -6.90
CA LYS A 180 -24.12 -19.66 -7.87
C LYS A 180 -23.52 -19.46 -9.28
N SER A 181 -23.16 -18.25 -9.63
CA SER A 181 -22.52 -17.89 -10.90
C SER A 181 -21.02 -18.26 -10.96
N ALA A 182 -20.42 -18.65 -9.82
CA ALA A 182 -19.00 -18.99 -9.78
C ALA A 182 -18.75 -20.36 -10.42
N VAL A 183 -17.90 -20.39 -11.43
CA VAL A 183 -17.38 -21.66 -12.00
C VAL A 183 -16.08 -21.97 -11.29
N ILE A 184 -16.12 -22.87 -10.31
CA ILE A 184 -14.98 -23.27 -9.51
C ILE A 184 -14.16 -24.30 -10.30
N LYS A 185 -12.93 -23.93 -10.66
CA LYS A 185 -11.98 -24.82 -11.34
C LYS A 185 -10.93 -25.41 -10.40
N ASP A 186 -10.76 -24.79 -9.25
CA ASP A 186 -9.78 -25.16 -8.24
C ASP A 186 -10.43 -24.92 -6.87
N GLU A 187 -10.85 -26.00 -6.24
CA GLU A 187 -11.54 -25.97 -4.94
C GLU A 187 -10.69 -25.31 -3.83
N SER A 188 -9.37 -25.37 -3.92
CA SER A 188 -8.47 -24.73 -2.95
C SER A 188 -8.59 -23.20 -2.96
N LYS A 189 -9.15 -22.62 -4.02
CA LYS A 189 -9.37 -21.18 -4.21
C LYS A 189 -10.82 -20.76 -4.05
N ALA A 190 -11.72 -21.70 -3.77
CA ALA A 190 -13.09 -21.38 -3.35
C ALA A 190 -13.05 -20.61 -2.02
N VAL A 191 -14.17 -19.94 -1.70
CA VAL A 191 -14.23 -19.17 -0.46
C VAL A 191 -13.99 -20.06 0.75
N ASN A 192 -13.08 -19.65 1.61
CA ASN A 192 -12.74 -20.31 2.85
C ASN A 192 -12.37 -19.28 3.92
N ARG A 193 -12.30 -19.76 5.16
CA ARG A 193 -11.74 -18.99 6.28
C ARG A 193 -10.54 -19.78 6.79
N ASP A 194 -9.35 -19.18 6.71
CA ASP A 194 -8.12 -19.85 7.10
C ASP A 194 -7.99 -19.96 8.65
N GLU A 195 -6.93 -20.65 9.11
CA GLU A 195 -6.66 -20.86 10.54
C GLU A 195 -6.46 -19.55 11.32
N LYS A 196 -6.06 -18.49 10.65
CA LYS A 196 -5.92 -17.14 11.21
C LYS A 196 -7.24 -16.37 11.21
N GLY A 197 -8.31 -16.96 10.71
CA GLY A 197 -9.62 -16.32 10.62
C GLY A 197 -9.84 -15.46 9.39
N VAL A 198 -8.89 -15.42 8.46
CA VAL A 198 -8.97 -14.58 7.24
C VAL A 198 -9.86 -15.24 6.21
N PHE A 199 -10.87 -14.54 5.73
CA PHE A 199 -11.65 -14.96 4.56
C PHE A 199 -10.82 -14.78 3.30
N ARG A 200 -10.76 -15.84 2.48
CA ARG A 200 -10.07 -15.84 1.19
C ARG A 200 -10.95 -16.39 0.10
N SER A 201 -10.87 -15.80 -1.09
CA SER A 201 -11.49 -16.35 -2.29
C SER A 201 -10.82 -15.82 -3.56
N SER A 202 -10.72 -16.67 -4.58
CA SER A 202 -10.40 -16.23 -5.94
C SER A 202 -11.62 -16.28 -6.87
N TYR A 203 -12.78 -16.71 -6.37
CA TYR A 203 -14.02 -16.84 -7.11
C TYR A 203 -15.12 -15.96 -6.50
N PRO A 204 -16.14 -15.59 -7.27
CA PRO A 204 -17.30 -14.86 -6.75
C PRO A 204 -17.87 -15.55 -5.51
N CYS A 205 -18.03 -14.79 -4.43
CA CYS A 205 -18.41 -15.32 -3.14
C CYS A 205 -19.26 -14.34 -2.33
N TRP A 206 -19.76 -14.84 -1.20
CA TRP A 206 -20.49 -14.03 -0.21
C TRP A 206 -20.08 -14.42 1.20
N ILE A 207 -20.14 -13.45 2.08
CA ILE A 207 -20.02 -13.59 3.53
C ILE A 207 -21.30 -13.03 4.13
N GLN A 208 -21.92 -13.75 5.07
CA GLN A 208 -23.19 -13.34 5.66
C GLN A 208 -23.11 -13.31 7.17
N TYR A 209 -23.61 -12.24 7.73
CA TYR A 209 -23.76 -12.02 9.16
C TYR A 209 -25.24 -12.12 9.53
N GLU A 210 -25.56 -12.98 10.49
CA GLU A 210 -26.89 -13.18 11.05
C GLU A 210 -26.87 -12.77 12.52
N TYR A 211 -27.68 -11.78 12.85
CA TYR A 211 -27.88 -11.33 14.23
C TYR A 211 -29.10 -11.98 14.85
N ALA A 212 -29.11 -12.13 16.19
CA ALA A 212 -30.25 -12.68 16.93
C ALA A 212 -31.50 -11.78 16.77
N GLU A 213 -31.28 -10.47 16.83
CA GLU A 213 -32.32 -9.44 16.67
C GLU A 213 -31.93 -8.48 15.52
N PRO A 214 -32.89 -7.74 14.94
CA PRO A 214 -32.58 -6.73 13.93
C PRO A 214 -31.65 -5.65 14.48
N VAL A 215 -30.62 -5.32 13.69
CA VAL A 215 -29.64 -4.28 14.01
C VAL A 215 -29.71 -3.18 12.97
N THR A 216 -29.69 -1.92 13.41
CA THR A 216 -29.58 -0.78 12.50
C THR A 216 -28.11 -0.51 12.23
N CYS A 217 -27.71 -0.63 10.96
CA CYS A 217 -26.36 -0.39 10.51
C CYS A 217 -26.32 0.87 9.63
N SER A 218 -25.35 1.74 9.88
CA SER A 218 -25.09 2.95 9.08
C SER A 218 -23.69 3.02 8.51
N ASN A 219 -22.80 2.13 8.94
CA ASN A 219 -21.43 2.04 8.46
C ASN A 219 -20.94 0.60 8.46
N VAL A 220 -20.09 0.30 7.48
CA VAL A 220 -19.38 -0.98 7.36
C VAL A 220 -17.89 -0.68 7.40
N GLU A 221 -17.20 -1.25 8.36
CA GLU A 221 -15.74 -1.19 8.45
C GLU A 221 -15.14 -2.50 7.94
N ILE A 222 -14.24 -2.41 6.98
CA ILE A 222 -13.55 -3.56 6.40
C ILE A 222 -12.15 -3.64 6.97
N ILE A 223 -11.85 -4.73 7.68
CA ILE A 223 -10.52 -5.02 8.22
C ILE A 223 -9.81 -5.98 7.27
N LEU A 224 -8.70 -5.52 6.69
CA LEU A 224 -7.99 -6.25 5.64
C LEU A 224 -7.21 -7.44 6.18
N GLY A 225 -6.99 -8.42 5.33
CA GLY A 225 -6.01 -9.49 5.52
C GLY A 225 -4.72 -9.23 4.73
N GLY A 226 -4.06 -8.10 5.01
CA GLY A 226 -2.94 -7.58 4.23
C GLY A 226 -3.39 -6.58 3.16
N ASN A 227 -2.47 -6.16 2.30
CA ASN A 227 -2.78 -5.22 1.22
C ASN A 227 -3.75 -5.86 0.20
N ASN A 228 -5.01 -5.47 0.25
CA ASN A 228 -6.05 -6.07 -0.58
C ASN A 228 -7.17 -5.08 -0.94
N TYR A 229 -7.05 -4.43 -2.08
CA TYR A 229 -8.07 -3.49 -2.59
C TYR A 229 -9.41 -4.15 -2.88
N GLN A 230 -9.41 -5.42 -3.24
CA GLN A 230 -10.63 -6.14 -3.58
C GLN A 230 -11.59 -6.25 -2.39
N ALA A 231 -11.08 -6.23 -1.17
CA ALA A 231 -11.88 -6.27 0.05
C ALA A 231 -12.84 -5.08 0.19
N HIS A 232 -12.55 -3.95 -0.47
CA HIS A 232 -13.42 -2.76 -0.44
C HIS A 232 -14.41 -2.70 -1.60
N ARG A 233 -14.50 -3.73 -2.44
CA ARG A 233 -15.43 -3.82 -3.57
C ARG A 233 -16.66 -4.66 -3.26
N LEU A 234 -16.99 -4.80 -2.00
CA LEU A 234 -18.14 -5.58 -1.57
C LEU A 234 -19.46 -4.89 -1.92
N LYS A 235 -20.41 -5.69 -2.35
CA LYS A 235 -21.80 -5.29 -2.45
C LYS A 235 -22.48 -5.65 -1.14
N VAL A 236 -23.02 -4.66 -0.45
CA VAL A 236 -23.74 -4.83 0.82
C VAL A 236 -25.22 -5.06 0.52
N LEU A 237 -25.76 -6.15 1.06
CA LEU A 237 -27.16 -6.48 0.98
C LEU A 237 -27.70 -6.71 2.39
N ALA A 238 -28.98 -6.47 2.58
CA ALA A 238 -29.69 -6.68 3.85
C ALA A 238 -30.98 -7.48 3.63
N SER A 239 -31.37 -8.25 4.65
CA SER A 239 -32.59 -9.07 4.65
C SER A 239 -33.15 -9.22 6.06
N GLU A 240 -34.46 -9.30 6.19
CA GLU A 240 -35.13 -9.61 7.44
C GLU A 240 -35.33 -11.13 7.64
N ASP A 241 -35.51 -11.87 6.54
CA ASP A 241 -35.85 -13.29 6.53
C ASP A 241 -34.72 -14.23 6.15
N GLY A 242 -33.55 -13.67 5.76
CA GLY A 242 -32.38 -14.44 5.29
C GLY A 242 -32.54 -15.10 3.91
N ARG A 243 -33.64 -14.83 3.21
CA ARG A 243 -33.98 -15.39 1.91
C ARG A 243 -34.04 -14.31 0.83
N THR A 244 -34.74 -13.23 1.11
CA THR A 244 -34.92 -12.12 0.19
C THR A 244 -33.99 -10.99 0.57
N PHE A 245 -32.96 -10.75 -0.27
CA PHE A 245 -31.95 -9.73 -0.03
C PHE A 245 -32.17 -8.52 -0.91
N LYS A 246 -32.07 -7.33 -0.32
CA LYS A 246 -32.08 -6.04 -1.04
C LYS A 246 -30.70 -5.45 -1.01
N THR A 247 -30.25 -4.91 -2.13
CA THR A 247 -28.97 -4.18 -2.20
C THR A 247 -29.08 -2.88 -1.41
N VAL A 248 -28.17 -2.68 -0.48
CA VAL A 248 -28.01 -1.45 0.30
C VAL A 248 -27.03 -0.52 -0.40
N LYS A 249 -25.84 -1.02 -0.71
CA LYS A 249 -24.78 -0.22 -1.37
C LYS A 249 -23.73 -1.11 -2.05
N GLN A 250 -23.21 -0.66 -3.16
CA GLN A 250 -21.92 -1.12 -3.69
C GLN A 250 -20.83 -0.27 -3.05
N LEU A 251 -19.92 -0.89 -2.30
CA LEU A 251 -18.79 -0.18 -1.73
C LEU A 251 -17.81 0.23 -2.82
N VAL A 252 -17.23 1.40 -2.65
CA VAL A 252 -16.18 1.94 -3.52
C VAL A 252 -14.90 2.01 -2.71
N PRO A 253 -13.81 1.38 -3.18
CA PRO A 253 -12.54 1.39 -2.47
C PRO A 253 -12.04 2.80 -2.22
N ALA A 254 -11.50 3.04 -1.04
CA ALA A 254 -10.60 4.15 -0.83
C ALA A 254 -9.32 3.90 -1.63
N ARG A 255 -8.72 4.93 -2.19
CA ARG A 255 -7.41 4.80 -2.83
C ARG A 255 -6.36 4.55 -1.76
N GLN A 256 -5.71 3.41 -1.84
CA GLN A 256 -4.64 3.01 -0.94
C GLN A 256 -3.43 2.59 -1.77
N GLY A 257 -2.22 2.94 -1.30
CA GLY A 257 -0.99 2.47 -1.89
C GLY A 257 -0.60 1.07 -1.38
N TRP A 258 0.32 0.43 -2.05
CA TRP A 258 0.86 -0.89 -1.66
C TRP A 258 1.51 -0.89 -0.27
N GLN A 259 1.85 0.27 0.25
CA GLN A 259 2.40 0.48 1.59
C GLN A 259 1.33 0.51 2.69
N ASN A 260 0.05 0.58 2.33
CA ASN A 260 -1.07 0.56 3.26
C ASN A 260 -1.52 -0.88 3.49
N THR A 261 -0.70 -1.66 4.19
CA THR A 261 -1.05 -3.02 4.61
C THR A 261 -1.83 -2.98 5.92
N ASP A 262 -2.81 -3.87 6.04
CA ASP A 262 -3.62 -4.09 7.25
C ASP A 262 -4.44 -2.87 7.73
N PHE A 263 -4.61 -1.85 6.87
CA PHE A 263 -5.46 -0.72 7.19
C PHE A 263 -6.94 -1.05 6.95
N GLN A 264 -7.75 -0.74 7.95
CA GLN A 264 -9.20 -0.74 7.83
C GLN A 264 -9.69 0.44 7.00
N SER A 265 -10.86 0.32 6.42
CA SER A 265 -11.60 1.42 5.82
C SER A 265 -13.06 1.38 6.22
N THR A 266 -13.55 2.54 6.66
CA THR A 266 -14.94 2.74 7.06
C THR A 266 -15.76 3.25 5.89
N HIS A 267 -16.83 2.56 5.57
CA HIS A 267 -17.75 2.92 4.49
C HIS A 267 -19.10 3.30 5.07
N ALA A 268 -19.51 4.56 4.91
CA ALA A 268 -20.88 4.95 5.23
C ALA A 268 -21.86 4.32 4.23
N ILE A 269 -22.95 3.79 4.73
CA ILE A 269 -24.05 3.24 3.95
C ILE A 269 -25.37 3.90 4.36
N PRO A 270 -26.40 3.89 3.52
CA PRO A 270 -27.74 4.29 3.96
C PRO A 270 -28.14 3.49 5.22
N PRO A 271 -28.63 4.13 6.27
CA PRO A 271 -29.08 3.43 7.47
C PRO A 271 -30.09 2.34 7.10
N VAL A 272 -29.86 1.12 7.56
CA VAL A 272 -30.72 -0.03 7.29
C VAL A 272 -30.82 -0.91 8.52
N THR A 273 -32.07 -1.31 8.85
CA THR A 273 -32.34 -2.22 9.94
C THR A 273 -32.63 -3.61 9.38
N ALA A 274 -31.86 -4.61 9.79
CA ALA A 274 -32.04 -5.98 9.34
C ALA A 274 -31.41 -6.98 10.32
N ARG A 275 -31.84 -8.26 10.23
CA ARG A 275 -31.17 -9.38 10.92
C ARG A 275 -30.03 -9.97 10.12
N TYR A 276 -30.08 -9.90 8.80
CA TYR A 276 -29.11 -10.51 7.92
C TYR A 276 -28.45 -9.45 7.06
N PHE A 277 -27.11 -9.41 7.11
CA PHE A 277 -26.28 -8.61 6.22
C PHE A 277 -25.41 -9.54 5.40
N ARG A 278 -25.42 -9.38 4.07
CA ARG A 278 -24.63 -10.17 3.16
C ARG A 278 -23.69 -9.27 2.36
N PHE A 279 -22.45 -9.70 2.27
CA PHE A 279 -21.39 -9.02 1.56
C PHE A 279 -21.00 -9.90 0.37
N GLU A 280 -21.38 -9.49 -0.83
CA GLU A 280 -21.05 -10.20 -2.06
C GLU A 280 -19.80 -9.58 -2.69
N TRP A 281 -18.93 -10.44 -3.20
CA TRP A 281 -17.75 -10.06 -3.94
C TRP A 281 -17.66 -10.78 -5.27
N THR A 282 -17.29 -10.04 -6.30
CA THR A 282 -16.97 -10.58 -7.62
C THR A 282 -15.61 -10.05 -8.05
N PRO A 283 -14.68 -10.90 -8.53
CA PRO A 283 -13.38 -10.47 -9.02
C PRO A 283 -13.52 -9.38 -10.08
N VAL A 284 -12.82 -8.27 -9.90
CA VAL A 284 -12.75 -7.18 -10.85
C VAL A 284 -11.29 -6.97 -11.21
N GLY A 285 -11.00 -6.51 -12.42
CA GLY A 285 -9.65 -6.16 -12.86
C GLY A 285 -9.01 -5.05 -12.03
N SER A 286 -7.91 -4.50 -12.49
CA SER A 286 -7.16 -3.44 -11.81
C SER A 286 -8.05 -2.25 -11.41
N GLU A 287 -7.67 -1.58 -10.32
CA GLU A 287 -8.35 -0.39 -9.83
C GLU A 287 -8.21 0.76 -10.81
N PRO A 288 -9.31 1.43 -11.22
CA PRO A 288 -9.22 2.65 -12.02
C PRO A 288 -8.43 3.73 -11.25
N GLY A 289 -7.43 4.33 -11.88
CA GLY A 289 -6.59 5.34 -11.25
C GLY A 289 -5.66 4.80 -10.16
N SER A 290 -5.56 3.49 -9.99
CA SER A 290 -4.47 2.87 -9.24
C SER A 290 -3.17 3.13 -10.01
N GLU A 291 -2.26 3.88 -9.40
CA GLU A 291 -0.91 4.07 -9.93
C GLU A 291 0.00 2.90 -9.57
N ASP A 292 -0.51 1.96 -8.80
CA ASP A 292 0.19 0.75 -8.44
C ASP A 292 0.26 -0.18 -9.64
N LEU A 293 1.39 -0.13 -10.31
CA LEU A 293 1.74 -1.08 -11.36
C LEU A 293 1.62 -2.54 -10.89
N ASP A 294 1.71 -2.76 -9.58
CA ASP A 294 1.55 -4.08 -8.97
C ASP A 294 0.09 -4.56 -8.97
N ALA A 295 -0.89 -3.69 -8.78
CA ALA A 295 -2.30 -4.06 -8.86
C ALA A 295 -2.68 -4.61 -10.24
N ALA A 296 -2.04 -4.14 -11.31
CA ALA A 296 -2.25 -4.65 -12.66
C ALA A 296 -1.64 -6.03 -12.89
N LYS A 297 -0.65 -6.45 -12.11
CA LYS A 297 0.03 -7.74 -12.22
C LYS A 297 -0.67 -8.86 -11.47
N TRP A 298 -1.48 -8.55 -10.46
CA TRP A 298 -2.05 -9.53 -9.56
C TRP A 298 -3.46 -9.91 -9.98
N LYS A 299 -3.75 -11.19 -9.95
CA LYS A 299 -5.12 -11.67 -10.16
C LYS A 299 -5.98 -11.20 -9.00
N PRO A 300 -7.19 -10.65 -9.26
CA PRO A 300 -8.10 -10.27 -8.20
C PRO A 300 -8.36 -11.44 -7.25
N ASN A 301 -8.17 -11.21 -5.97
CA ASN A 301 -8.53 -12.15 -4.92
C ASN A 301 -9.03 -11.39 -3.69
N LEU A 302 -9.90 -12.02 -2.93
CA LEU A 302 -10.44 -11.48 -1.69
C LEU A 302 -9.59 -11.92 -0.50
N LYS A 303 -9.28 -10.99 0.41
CA LYS A 303 -8.67 -11.27 1.72
C LYS A 303 -9.25 -10.30 2.73
N ILE A 304 -10.04 -10.81 3.67
CA ILE A 304 -10.70 -10.01 4.70
C ILE A 304 -10.47 -10.66 6.06
N ASN A 305 -9.96 -9.91 7.04
CA ASN A 305 -9.87 -10.37 8.42
C ASN A 305 -11.24 -10.33 9.08
N ASP A 306 -11.92 -9.18 8.97
CA ASP A 306 -13.23 -9.00 9.58
C ASP A 306 -14.03 -7.90 8.86
N ILE A 307 -15.34 -7.91 9.10
CA ILE A 307 -16.28 -6.89 8.67
C ILE A 307 -17.04 -6.45 9.91
N VAL A 308 -16.88 -5.20 10.30
CA VAL A 308 -17.58 -4.65 11.48
C VAL A 308 -18.72 -3.75 11.03
N LEU A 309 -19.91 -4.03 11.54
CA LEU A 309 -21.11 -3.23 11.33
C LEU A 309 -21.27 -2.24 12.49
N HIS A 310 -21.32 -0.95 12.16
CA HIS A 310 -21.48 0.10 13.15
C HIS A 310 -22.90 0.65 13.15
N THR A 311 -23.49 0.72 14.34
CA THR A 311 -24.84 1.27 14.56
C THR A 311 -24.81 2.80 14.61
N ALA A 312 -23.74 3.37 15.16
CA ALA A 312 -23.53 4.82 15.18
C ALA A 312 -22.97 5.32 13.83
N PRO A 313 -23.42 6.48 13.33
CA PRO A 313 -22.87 7.09 12.13
C PRO A 313 -21.37 7.38 12.29
N ARG A 314 -20.59 7.07 11.23
CA ARG A 314 -19.18 7.38 11.15
C ARG A 314 -18.88 8.12 9.85
N ILE A 315 -17.81 8.89 9.83
CA ILE A 315 -17.38 9.60 8.63
C ILE A 315 -16.93 8.58 7.58
N HIS A 316 -17.45 8.70 6.38
CA HIS A 316 -17.06 7.85 5.25
C HIS A 316 -15.57 7.98 4.94
N GLN A 317 -14.85 6.84 4.94
CA GLN A 317 -13.41 6.77 4.67
C GLN A 317 -12.59 7.77 5.51
N TRP A 318 -12.92 7.87 6.79
CA TRP A 318 -12.28 8.81 7.71
C TRP A 318 -10.76 8.55 7.84
N GLU A 319 -10.32 7.32 7.67
CA GLU A 319 -8.93 6.91 7.73
C GLU A 319 -8.09 7.66 6.69
N GLY A 320 -8.61 7.77 5.48
CA GLY A 320 -7.99 8.55 4.42
C GLY A 320 -8.03 10.05 4.70
N LYS A 321 -9.16 10.55 5.21
CA LYS A 321 -9.33 11.98 5.55
C LYS A 321 -8.43 12.42 6.70
N ALA A 322 -8.15 11.52 7.62
CA ALA A 322 -7.23 11.73 8.73
C ALA A 322 -5.74 11.52 8.36
N GLY A 323 -5.44 11.21 7.11
CA GLY A 323 -4.06 11.00 6.65
C GLY A 323 -3.44 9.68 7.12
N LEU A 324 -4.25 8.71 7.57
CA LEU A 324 -3.74 7.40 8.03
C LEU A 324 -3.31 6.50 6.87
N VAL A 325 -3.72 6.80 5.66
CA VAL A 325 -3.34 6.07 4.46
C VAL A 325 -2.37 6.89 3.62
N TRP A 326 -1.36 6.24 3.10
CA TRP A 326 -0.26 6.91 2.40
C TRP A 326 -0.69 7.63 1.11
N ARG A 327 -1.63 7.05 0.36
CA ARG A 327 -2.17 7.70 -0.84
C ARG A 327 -3.68 7.77 -0.75
N VAL A 328 -4.20 8.97 -0.78
CA VAL A 328 -5.64 9.23 -0.80
C VAL A 328 -6.01 9.86 -2.13
N ALA A 329 -6.97 9.28 -2.83
CA ALA A 329 -7.62 9.96 -3.93
C ALA A 329 -8.78 10.78 -3.37
N THR A 330 -8.65 12.08 -3.39
CA THR A 330 -9.73 13.00 -2.98
C THR A 330 -11.03 12.77 -3.72
N ALA A 331 -10.96 12.28 -4.96
CA ALA A 331 -12.12 11.95 -5.77
C ALA A 331 -12.95 10.75 -5.23
N THR A 332 -12.40 9.92 -4.34
CA THR A 332 -13.12 8.78 -3.74
C THR A 332 -13.68 9.09 -2.36
N THR A 333 -13.37 10.24 -1.79
CA THR A 333 -13.88 10.68 -0.48
C THR A 333 -14.99 11.69 -0.68
N SER A 334 -16.24 11.23 -0.74
CA SER A 334 -17.39 12.15 -0.66
C SER A 334 -17.48 12.79 0.73
N THR A 335 -17.95 14.02 0.76
CA THR A 335 -18.30 14.72 2.01
C THR A 335 -19.47 14.05 2.72
#